data_2eb0f91d83ef922967b10dbe2c7a92d1
#
_entry.id   2eb0f91d83ef922967b10dbe2c7a92d1
#
_cell.length_a   1.000
_cell.length_b   1.000
_cell.length_c   1.000
_cell.angle_alpha   90.00
_cell.angle_beta   90.00
_cell.angle_gamma   90.00
#
_symmetry.space_group_name_H-M   'P 1'
#
loop_
_entity.id
_entity.type
_entity.pdbx_description
1 polymer ?
#
loop_
_entity_poly.entity_id
_entity_poly.type
_entity_poly.pdbx_seq_one_letter_code
_entity_poly.pdbx_strand_id
1 'polypeptide(L)'
;MALVTGASGGLGRELALELDAAGCRVAVHFNSSRDAAEEVAGKLVNDCVVVGGDVADHGAVLAMVERIEAALGPVDVLVNNGGIRRDALMAMQSPADWRRVVDTNLVGSFHTARVCVPGMLRARWGRVVNIVSPSALIATAGQTAYSASKAGLIGMTRTLAAECGRRGVTVNALSPGFMITGMTDTLPERVIEAMRDKAPIPRFVTPQEVARAIHLFLDQDCMTGQVISIDSGASIT
;
A
#
# COMPACT_ATOMS: atom_id res chain seq x y z
N MET A 1 8.09 5.47 -14.02
CA MET A 1 6.85 6.12 -13.56
C MET A 1 6.22 5.28 -12.44
N ALA A 2 5.68 5.92 -11.41
CA ALA A 2 5.15 5.26 -10.23
C ALA A 2 3.62 5.45 -10.10
N LEU A 3 2.89 4.39 -9.80
CA LEU A 3 1.48 4.41 -9.39
C LEU A 3 1.37 4.12 -7.89
N VAL A 4 0.76 5.04 -7.13
CA VAL A 4 0.45 4.83 -5.71
C VAL A 4 -1.06 4.77 -5.52
N THR A 5 -1.61 3.61 -5.16
CA THR A 5 -3.03 3.51 -4.87
C THR A 5 -3.35 4.09 -3.49
N GLY A 6 -4.49 4.81 -3.38
CA GLY A 6 -4.86 5.50 -2.13
C GLY A 6 -3.88 6.59 -1.73
N ALA A 7 -3.35 7.34 -2.70
CA ALA A 7 -2.36 8.39 -2.48
C ALA A 7 -2.95 9.72 -1.94
N SER A 8 -4.26 9.83 -1.82
CA SER A 8 -4.93 11.06 -1.38
C SER A 8 -4.69 11.44 0.09
N GLY A 9 -4.03 10.59 0.90
CA GLY A 9 -3.78 10.90 2.30
C GLY A 9 -2.99 9.84 3.06
N GLY A 10 -2.73 10.10 4.32
CA GLY A 10 -2.02 9.19 5.21
C GLY A 10 -0.65 8.77 4.65
N LEU A 11 -0.36 7.47 4.74
CA LEU A 11 0.88 6.90 4.22
C LEU A 11 1.00 7.05 2.70
N GLY A 12 -0.10 6.92 1.95
CA GLY A 12 -0.08 7.00 0.48
C GLY A 12 0.41 8.35 -0.03
N ARG A 13 0.06 9.44 0.65
CA ARG A 13 0.59 10.78 0.36
C ARG A 13 2.11 10.83 0.52
N GLU A 14 2.62 10.35 1.65
CA GLU A 14 4.07 10.39 1.93
C GLU A 14 4.84 9.48 0.96
N LEU A 15 4.28 8.32 0.58
CA LEU A 15 4.86 7.45 -0.44
C LEU A 15 4.93 8.14 -1.81
N ALA A 16 3.89 8.91 -2.19
CA ALA A 16 3.90 9.69 -3.42
C ALA A 16 4.99 10.78 -3.40
N LEU A 17 5.15 11.48 -2.27
CA LEU A 17 6.19 12.51 -2.08
C LEU A 17 7.62 11.91 -2.12
N GLU A 18 7.84 10.76 -1.48
CA GLU A 18 9.15 10.09 -1.49
C GLU A 18 9.51 9.54 -2.89
N LEU A 19 8.52 9.04 -3.64
CA LEU A 19 8.72 8.62 -5.03
C LEU A 19 9.02 9.80 -5.96
N ASP A 20 8.36 10.93 -5.76
CA ASP A 20 8.65 12.17 -6.47
C ASP A 20 10.08 12.65 -6.17
N ALA A 21 10.48 12.66 -4.89
CA ALA A 21 11.84 13.02 -4.47
C ALA A 21 12.90 12.07 -5.04
N ALA A 22 12.54 10.80 -5.33
CA ALA A 22 13.37 9.84 -6.05
C ALA A 22 13.40 10.07 -7.58
N GLY A 23 12.79 11.14 -8.08
CA GLY A 23 12.74 11.49 -9.51
C GLY A 23 11.68 10.74 -10.31
N CYS A 24 10.73 10.07 -9.66
CA CYS A 24 9.63 9.42 -10.36
C CYS A 24 8.57 10.43 -10.81
N ARG A 25 8.01 10.25 -12.01
CA ARG A 25 6.70 10.78 -12.34
C ARG A 25 5.65 9.97 -11.57
N VAL A 26 4.65 10.61 -10.97
CA VAL A 26 3.74 9.94 -10.03
C VAL A 26 2.28 10.02 -10.46
N ALA A 27 1.62 8.87 -10.53
CA ALA A 27 0.17 8.79 -10.60
C ALA A 27 -0.42 8.74 -9.19
N VAL A 28 -1.13 9.81 -8.81
CA VAL A 28 -1.79 9.98 -7.51
C VAL A 28 -3.20 9.43 -7.62
N HIS A 29 -3.42 8.23 -7.12
CA HIS A 29 -4.72 7.59 -7.19
C HIS A 29 -5.58 7.86 -5.95
N PHE A 30 -6.88 8.08 -6.18
CA PHE A 30 -7.91 8.19 -5.14
C PHE A 30 -9.14 7.33 -5.50
N ASN A 31 -9.92 6.94 -4.48
CA ASN A 31 -11.25 6.34 -4.69
C ASN A 31 -12.36 7.39 -4.56
N SER A 32 -12.38 8.17 -3.48
CA SER A 32 -13.46 9.13 -3.18
C SER A 32 -12.99 10.56 -2.94
N SER A 33 -11.73 10.78 -2.55
CA SER A 33 -11.23 12.08 -2.11
C SER A 33 -10.38 12.75 -3.20
N ARG A 34 -11.04 13.28 -4.23
CA ARG A 34 -10.38 13.94 -5.38
C ARG A 34 -9.58 15.17 -4.95
N ASP A 35 -10.19 16.07 -4.18
CA ASP A 35 -9.55 17.32 -3.79
C ASP A 35 -8.26 17.06 -2.97
N ALA A 36 -8.29 16.07 -2.07
CA ALA A 36 -7.10 15.66 -1.33
C ALA A 36 -6.01 15.05 -2.24
N ALA A 37 -6.38 14.35 -3.30
CA ALA A 37 -5.42 13.85 -4.28
C ALA A 37 -4.81 14.98 -5.12
N GLU A 38 -5.59 15.99 -5.49
CA GLU A 38 -5.13 17.19 -6.18
C GLU A 38 -4.21 18.03 -5.28
N GLU A 39 -4.49 18.13 -3.97
CA GLU A 39 -3.61 18.76 -3.01
C GLU A 39 -2.24 18.04 -2.91
N VAL A 40 -2.23 16.71 -2.96
CA VAL A 40 -0.97 15.95 -3.00
C VAL A 40 -0.24 16.21 -4.30
N ALA A 41 -0.92 16.12 -5.44
CA ALA A 41 -0.32 16.38 -6.75
C ALA A 41 0.29 17.78 -6.85
N GLY A 42 -0.34 18.79 -6.25
CA GLY A 42 0.18 20.15 -6.18
C GLY A 42 1.47 20.34 -5.37
N LYS A 43 1.91 19.31 -4.63
CA LYS A 43 3.17 19.29 -3.86
C LYS A 43 4.30 18.56 -4.59
N LEU A 44 3.99 17.83 -5.66
CA LEU A 44 4.97 17.08 -6.44
C LEU A 44 5.73 18.03 -7.38
N VAL A 45 7.00 17.75 -7.59
CA VAL A 45 7.90 18.57 -8.42
C VAL A 45 7.98 18.01 -9.84
N ASN A 46 7.94 16.68 -9.97
CA ASN A 46 7.97 16.01 -11.25
C ASN A 46 6.55 15.90 -11.85
N ASP A 47 6.48 15.53 -13.14
CA ASP A 47 5.20 15.31 -13.81
C ASP A 47 4.31 14.33 -13.03
N CYS A 48 3.06 14.68 -12.86
CA CYS A 48 2.10 13.86 -12.15
C CYS A 48 0.72 13.85 -12.83
N VAL A 49 -0.07 12.84 -12.49
CA VAL A 49 -1.48 12.77 -12.92
C VAL A 49 -2.35 12.31 -11.75
N VAL A 50 -3.51 12.94 -11.61
CA VAL A 50 -4.52 12.54 -10.63
C VAL A 50 -5.54 11.63 -11.31
N VAL A 51 -5.74 10.43 -10.75
CA VAL A 51 -6.65 9.42 -11.31
C VAL A 51 -7.57 8.85 -10.23
N GLY A 52 -8.83 8.68 -10.58
CA GLY A 52 -9.83 8.07 -9.70
C GLY A 52 -10.29 6.71 -10.20
N GLY A 53 -10.65 5.81 -9.26
CA GLY A 53 -11.23 4.51 -9.57
C GLY A 53 -11.37 3.63 -8.33
N ASP A 54 -12.35 2.73 -8.29
CA ASP A 54 -12.40 1.70 -7.25
C ASP A 54 -11.48 0.54 -7.65
N VAL A 55 -10.42 0.30 -6.87
CA VAL A 55 -9.49 -0.80 -7.14
C VAL A 55 -10.16 -2.19 -7.07
N ALA A 56 -11.29 -2.30 -6.37
CA ALA A 56 -12.07 -3.53 -6.34
C ALA A 56 -12.77 -3.83 -7.69
N ASP A 57 -12.88 -2.85 -8.58
CA ASP A 57 -13.44 -3.00 -9.92
C ASP A 57 -12.30 -3.13 -10.96
N HIS A 58 -12.19 -4.29 -11.59
CA HIS A 58 -11.17 -4.55 -12.61
C HIS A 58 -11.29 -3.62 -13.83
N GLY A 59 -12.52 -3.31 -14.27
CA GLY A 59 -12.75 -2.42 -15.40
C GLY A 59 -12.31 -0.99 -15.08
N ALA A 60 -12.60 -0.50 -13.86
CA ALA A 60 -12.12 0.79 -13.39
C ALA A 60 -10.58 0.85 -13.32
N VAL A 61 -9.93 -0.24 -12.88
CA VAL A 61 -8.46 -0.33 -12.84
C VAL A 61 -7.86 -0.31 -14.26
N LEU A 62 -8.43 -1.02 -15.23
CA LEU A 62 -7.99 -0.98 -16.62
C LEU A 62 -8.05 0.45 -17.18
N ALA A 63 -9.21 1.09 -17.11
CA ALA A 63 -9.39 2.45 -17.60
C ALA A 63 -8.47 3.46 -16.89
N MET A 64 -8.25 3.27 -15.60
CA MET A 64 -7.32 4.09 -14.81
C MET A 64 -5.89 3.96 -15.32
N VAL A 65 -5.39 2.73 -15.49
CA VAL A 65 -4.01 2.50 -15.94
C VAL A 65 -3.81 2.97 -17.38
N GLU A 66 -4.77 2.78 -18.28
CA GLU A 66 -4.73 3.34 -19.65
C GLU A 66 -4.55 4.85 -19.64
N ARG A 67 -5.29 5.56 -18.79
CA ARG A 67 -5.15 7.03 -18.64
C ARG A 67 -3.77 7.42 -18.08
N ILE A 68 -3.25 6.66 -17.12
CA ILE A 68 -1.92 6.89 -16.56
C ILE A 68 -0.86 6.71 -17.64
N GLU A 69 -0.91 5.60 -18.38
CA GLU A 69 0.08 5.29 -19.41
C GLU A 69 0.05 6.28 -20.58
N ALA A 70 -1.14 6.78 -20.93
CA ALA A 70 -1.29 7.83 -21.93
C ALA A 70 -0.68 9.18 -21.49
N ALA A 71 -0.74 9.51 -20.20
CA ALA A 71 -0.24 10.77 -19.65
C ALA A 71 1.25 10.73 -19.30
N LEU A 72 1.69 9.65 -18.66
CA LEU A 72 3.03 9.56 -18.04
C LEU A 72 3.89 8.39 -18.55
N GLY A 73 3.36 7.56 -19.46
CA GLY A 73 4.02 6.34 -19.92
C GLY A 73 3.82 5.15 -18.95
N PRO A 74 4.46 3.99 -19.25
CA PRO A 74 4.20 2.73 -18.57
C PRO A 74 4.50 2.78 -17.07
N VAL A 75 3.72 2.00 -16.31
CA VAL A 75 3.94 1.86 -14.86
C VAL A 75 5.13 0.93 -14.59
N ASP A 76 6.20 1.50 -14.04
CA ASP A 76 7.41 0.77 -13.68
C ASP A 76 7.47 0.45 -12.17
N VAL A 77 6.84 1.30 -11.35
CA VAL A 77 6.73 1.14 -9.90
C VAL A 77 5.25 1.13 -9.50
N LEU A 78 4.81 0.06 -8.86
CA LEU A 78 3.45 -0.07 -8.34
C LEU A 78 3.48 -0.17 -6.82
N VAL A 79 2.83 0.78 -6.14
CA VAL A 79 2.62 0.73 -4.69
C VAL A 79 1.15 0.48 -4.40
N ASN A 80 0.83 -0.75 -4.01
CA ASN A 80 -0.50 -1.14 -3.56
C ASN A 80 -0.70 -0.72 -2.09
N ASN A 81 -1.06 0.55 -1.90
CA ASN A 81 -1.31 1.14 -0.59
C ASN A 81 -2.81 1.27 -0.27
N GLY A 82 -3.66 1.42 -1.28
CA GLY A 82 -5.10 1.54 -1.10
C GLY A 82 -5.68 0.40 -0.27
N GLY A 83 -6.47 0.75 0.75
CA GLY A 83 -7.07 -0.23 1.63
C GLY A 83 -8.06 0.39 2.60
N ILE A 84 -8.96 -0.45 3.10
CA ILE A 84 -9.97 -0.08 4.09
C ILE A 84 -9.95 -1.03 5.29
N ARG A 85 -10.55 -0.58 6.37
CA ARG A 85 -10.74 -1.35 7.59
C ARG A 85 -12.21 -1.27 8.03
N ARG A 86 -12.76 -2.40 8.50
CA ARG A 86 -14.09 -2.52 9.10
C ARG A 86 -13.95 -3.44 10.31
N ASP A 87 -13.54 -2.87 11.43
CA ASP A 87 -13.22 -3.63 12.64
C ASP A 87 -14.50 -4.05 13.37
N ALA A 88 -14.65 -5.35 13.60
CA ALA A 88 -15.71 -5.94 14.40
C ALA A 88 -15.27 -7.34 14.86
N LEU A 89 -15.70 -7.76 16.06
CA LEU A 89 -15.52 -9.15 16.47
C LEU A 89 -16.20 -10.09 15.46
N MET A 90 -15.63 -11.27 15.22
CA MET A 90 -16.10 -12.21 14.20
C MET A 90 -17.60 -12.48 14.24
N ALA A 91 -18.18 -12.61 15.46
CA ALA A 91 -19.61 -12.84 15.64
C ALA A 91 -20.49 -11.65 15.20
N MET A 92 -19.92 -10.46 15.09
CA MET A 92 -20.61 -9.20 14.73
C MET A 92 -20.21 -8.72 13.32
N GLN A 93 -19.23 -9.33 12.69
CA GLN A 93 -18.74 -8.96 11.36
C GLN A 93 -19.81 -9.29 10.32
N SER A 94 -20.29 -8.29 9.57
CA SER A 94 -21.22 -8.57 8.47
C SER A 94 -20.49 -9.22 7.30
N PRO A 95 -21.14 -10.16 6.57
CA PRO A 95 -20.57 -10.72 5.34
C PRO A 95 -20.28 -9.65 4.27
N ALA A 96 -21.03 -8.58 4.24
CA ALA A 96 -20.83 -7.47 3.30
C ALA A 96 -19.55 -6.69 3.63
N ASP A 97 -19.32 -6.34 4.91
CA ASP A 97 -18.09 -5.67 5.34
C ASP A 97 -16.88 -6.55 5.15
N TRP A 98 -16.98 -7.86 5.47
CA TRP A 98 -15.94 -8.84 5.19
C TRP A 98 -15.51 -8.79 3.72
N ARG A 99 -16.48 -8.96 2.80
CA ARG A 99 -16.22 -8.92 1.35
C ARG A 99 -15.61 -7.60 0.94
N ARG A 100 -16.18 -6.48 1.37
CA ARG A 100 -15.68 -5.14 1.02
C ARG A 100 -14.21 -4.95 1.41
N VAL A 101 -13.78 -5.42 2.59
CA VAL A 101 -12.40 -5.36 3.03
C VAL A 101 -11.50 -6.25 2.16
N VAL A 102 -11.90 -7.48 1.89
CA VAL A 102 -11.11 -8.42 1.07
C VAL A 102 -11.04 -7.93 -0.38
N ASP A 103 -12.15 -7.50 -0.95
CA ASP A 103 -12.23 -7.01 -2.33
C ASP A 103 -11.36 -5.77 -2.53
N THR A 104 -11.40 -4.81 -1.59
CA THR A 104 -10.57 -3.62 -1.72
C THR A 104 -9.08 -3.91 -1.49
N ASN A 105 -8.75 -4.61 -0.38
CA ASN A 105 -7.36 -4.72 0.06
C ASN A 105 -6.57 -5.79 -0.71
N LEU A 106 -7.18 -6.93 -1.00
CA LEU A 106 -6.51 -8.06 -1.63
C LEU A 106 -6.83 -8.14 -3.12
N VAL A 107 -8.12 -8.21 -3.48
CA VAL A 107 -8.52 -8.33 -4.88
C VAL A 107 -8.16 -7.07 -5.66
N GLY A 108 -8.30 -5.89 -5.07
CA GLY A 108 -7.86 -4.62 -5.67
C GLY A 108 -6.36 -4.58 -5.96
N SER A 109 -5.53 -5.08 -5.03
CA SER A 109 -4.08 -5.20 -5.27
C SER A 109 -3.73 -6.23 -6.34
N PHE A 110 -4.53 -7.29 -6.46
CA PHE A 110 -4.43 -8.24 -7.58
C PHE A 110 -4.79 -7.56 -8.91
N HIS A 111 -5.87 -6.79 -8.98
CA HIS A 111 -6.28 -6.09 -10.20
C HIS A 111 -5.19 -5.14 -10.71
N THR A 112 -4.64 -4.31 -9.84
CA THR A 112 -3.57 -3.37 -10.20
C THR A 112 -2.30 -4.09 -10.65
N ALA A 113 -1.87 -5.14 -9.92
CA ALA A 113 -0.74 -5.96 -10.31
C ALA A 113 -0.99 -6.68 -11.65
N ARG A 114 -2.18 -7.23 -11.86
CA ARG A 114 -2.57 -7.94 -13.10
C ARG A 114 -2.48 -7.04 -14.33
N VAL A 115 -2.75 -5.75 -14.18
CA VAL A 115 -2.70 -4.77 -15.29
C VAL A 115 -1.27 -4.25 -15.49
N CYS A 116 -0.55 -3.89 -14.42
CA CYS A 116 0.76 -3.22 -14.52
C CYS A 116 1.93 -4.21 -14.78
N VAL A 117 1.94 -5.38 -14.13
CA VAL A 117 3.07 -6.32 -14.21
C VAL A 117 3.42 -6.78 -15.62
N PRO A 118 2.49 -7.03 -16.56
CA PRO A 118 2.86 -7.40 -17.92
C PRO A 118 3.73 -6.36 -18.63
N GLY A 119 3.56 -5.07 -18.37
CA GLY A 119 4.43 -3.99 -18.84
C GLY A 119 5.85 -4.12 -18.30
N MET A 120 5.98 -4.29 -16.99
CA MET A 120 7.25 -4.48 -16.28
C MET A 120 8.02 -5.72 -16.80
N LEU A 121 7.31 -6.84 -17.04
CA LEU A 121 7.91 -8.06 -17.57
C LEU A 121 8.47 -7.86 -19.00
N ARG A 122 7.80 -7.08 -19.85
CA ARG A 122 8.31 -6.73 -21.20
C ARG A 122 9.52 -5.82 -21.10
N ALA A 123 9.48 -4.83 -20.22
CA ALA A 123 10.60 -3.91 -19.97
C ALA A 123 11.80 -4.58 -19.27
N ARG A 124 11.60 -5.77 -18.68
CA ARG A 124 12.58 -6.48 -17.84
C ARG A 124 13.06 -5.66 -16.66
N TRP A 125 12.19 -4.82 -16.14
CA TRP A 125 12.40 -4.01 -14.96
C TRP A 125 11.06 -3.63 -14.34
N GLY A 126 10.95 -3.68 -13.03
CA GLY A 126 9.78 -3.22 -12.29
C GLY A 126 9.91 -3.42 -10.80
N ARG A 127 9.13 -2.65 -10.06
CA ARG A 127 9.04 -2.70 -8.59
C ARG A 127 7.59 -2.74 -8.16
N VAL A 128 7.21 -3.78 -7.45
CA VAL A 128 5.89 -3.88 -6.82
C VAL A 128 6.06 -3.88 -5.31
N VAL A 129 5.40 -2.95 -4.62
CA VAL A 129 5.40 -2.85 -3.17
C VAL A 129 3.97 -2.93 -2.65
N ASN A 130 3.68 -3.98 -1.90
CA ASN A 130 2.38 -4.18 -1.28
C ASN A 130 2.40 -3.68 0.18
N ILE A 131 1.53 -2.73 0.53
CA ILE A 131 1.43 -2.26 1.91
C ILE A 131 0.56 -3.25 2.70
N VAL A 132 1.22 -3.96 3.61
CA VAL A 132 0.60 -4.93 4.52
C VAL A 132 0.39 -4.31 5.91
N SER A 133 0.44 -5.08 6.97
CA SER A 133 0.24 -4.62 8.35
C SER A 133 0.79 -5.64 9.33
N PRO A 134 1.23 -5.24 10.54
CA PRO A 134 1.52 -6.18 11.62
C PRO A 134 0.38 -7.16 11.91
N SER A 135 -0.87 -6.76 11.75
CA SER A 135 -2.04 -7.63 11.93
C SER A 135 -2.11 -8.82 10.94
N ALA A 136 -1.27 -8.83 9.91
CA ALA A 136 -1.06 -10.02 9.07
C ALA A 136 -0.10 -11.04 9.69
N LEU A 137 0.66 -10.63 10.70
CA LEU A 137 1.72 -11.41 11.35
C LEU A 137 1.36 -11.78 12.79
N ILE A 138 0.68 -10.88 13.51
CA ILE A 138 0.25 -11.05 14.90
C ILE A 138 -1.27 -10.91 15.01
N ALA A 139 -1.85 -11.56 16.03
CA ALA A 139 -3.29 -11.56 16.24
C ALA A 139 -3.79 -10.18 16.72
N THR A 140 -4.79 -9.64 16.05
CA THR A 140 -5.47 -8.41 16.45
C THR A 140 -6.98 -8.67 16.52
N ALA A 141 -7.53 -8.71 17.73
CA ALA A 141 -8.96 -8.94 17.92
C ALA A 141 -9.79 -7.87 17.19
N GLY A 142 -10.87 -8.30 16.52
CA GLY A 142 -11.75 -7.43 15.73
C GLY A 142 -11.28 -7.18 14.29
N GLN A 143 -10.12 -7.65 13.88
CA GLN A 143 -9.55 -7.40 12.55
C GLN A 143 -9.51 -8.64 11.65
N THR A 144 -10.41 -9.60 11.82
CA THR A 144 -10.36 -10.86 11.06
C THR A 144 -10.34 -10.66 9.55
N ALA A 145 -11.22 -9.81 8.99
CA ALA A 145 -11.23 -9.50 7.55
C ALA A 145 -9.95 -8.76 7.10
N TYR A 146 -9.54 -7.78 7.87
CA TYR A 146 -8.35 -6.98 7.58
C TYR A 146 -7.08 -7.82 7.65
N SER A 147 -6.90 -8.59 8.73
CA SER A 147 -5.76 -9.51 8.89
C SER A 147 -5.70 -10.55 7.77
N ALA A 148 -6.85 -11.16 7.42
CA ALA A 148 -6.93 -12.11 6.32
C ALA A 148 -6.52 -11.47 4.98
N SER A 149 -7.00 -10.25 4.70
CA SER A 149 -6.64 -9.55 3.46
C SER A 149 -5.15 -9.20 3.39
N LYS A 150 -4.56 -8.75 4.50
CA LYS A 150 -3.14 -8.38 4.56
C LYS A 150 -2.21 -9.60 4.59
N ALA A 151 -2.62 -10.71 5.22
CA ALA A 151 -1.92 -11.99 5.14
C ALA A 151 -1.98 -12.57 3.71
N GLY A 152 -3.13 -12.48 3.03
CA GLY A 152 -3.25 -12.83 1.62
C GLY A 152 -2.29 -12.07 0.72
N LEU A 153 -2.07 -10.76 0.98
CA LEU A 153 -1.08 -9.97 0.25
C LEU A 153 0.35 -10.47 0.46
N ILE A 154 0.71 -11.00 1.63
CA ILE A 154 2.03 -11.61 1.85
C ILE A 154 2.19 -12.85 0.97
N GLY A 155 1.16 -13.70 0.89
CA GLY A 155 1.14 -14.86 -0.02
C GLY A 155 1.29 -14.43 -1.49
N MET A 156 0.49 -13.45 -1.92
CA MET A 156 0.57 -12.89 -3.27
C MET A 156 1.96 -12.30 -3.57
N THR A 157 2.54 -11.55 -2.64
CA THR A 157 3.89 -10.97 -2.77
C THR A 157 4.93 -12.04 -3.08
N ARG A 158 4.96 -13.11 -2.30
CA ARG A 158 5.96 -14.21 -2.45
C ARG A 158 5.78 -14.96 -3.76
N THR A 159 4.55 -15.28 -4.12
CA THR A 159 4.28 -16.03 -5.36
C THR A 159 4.61 -15.18 -6.58
N LEU A 160 4.16 -13.93 -6.62
CA LEU A 160 4.44 -13.02 -7.74
C LEU A 160 5.94 -12.71 -7.85
N ALA A 161 6.68 -12.63 -6.74
CA ALA A 161 8.13 -12.50 -6.74
C ALA A 161 8.83 -13.68 -7.45
N ALA A 162 8.37 -14.90 -7.17
CA ALA A 162 8.89 -16.10 -7.82
C ALA A 162 8.58 -16.13 -9.34
N GLU A 163 7.40 -15.68 -9.74
CA GLU A 163 6.99 -15.62 -11.15
C GLU A 163 7.78 -14.57 -11.95
N CYS A 164 8.08 -13.41 -11.33
CA CYS A 164 8.59 -12.23 -12.03
C CYS A 164 10.11 -12.03 -11.92
N GLY A 165 10.77 -12.64 -10.94
CA GLY A 165 12.17 -12.35 -10.61
C GLY A 165 13.15 -12.56 -11.78
N ARG A 166 12.97 -13.60 -12.57
CA ARG A 166 13.81 -13.86 -13.78
C ARG A 166 13.69 -12.78 -14.86
N ARG A 167 12.72 -11.90 -14.73
CA ARG A 167 12.48 -10.77 -15.64
C ARG A 167 12.87 -9.42 -15.03
N GLY A 168 13.65 -9.41 -13.94
CA GLY A 168 14.12 -8.18 -13.31
C GLY A 168 13.03 -7.40 -12.58
N VAL A 169 11.89 -8.04 -12.28
CA VAL A 169 10.80 -7.42 -11.50
C VAL A 169 10.87 -7.94 -10.08
N THR A 170 11.02 -7.04 -9.11
CA THR A 170 10.97 -7.37 -7.69
C THR A 170 9.59 -7.09 -7.11
N VAL A 171 9.15 -7.94 -6.20
CA VAL A 171 7.86 -7.82 -5.53
C VAL A 171 8.08 -8.01 -4.03
N ASN A 172 7.80 -6.97 -3.24
CA ASN A 172 8.01 -6.99 -1.80
C ASN A 172 6.79 -6.42 -1.06
N ALA A 173 6.78 -6.61 0.25
CA ALA A 173 5.76 -6.05 1.12
C ALA A 173 6.40 -5.13 2.16
N LEU A 174 5.76 -3.99 2.44
CA LEU A 174 6.09 -3.09 3.53
C LEU A 174 4.98 -3.19 4.59
N SER A 175 5.37 -3.48 5.82
CA SER A 175 4.50 -3.58 6.99
C SER A 175 4.69 -2.36 7.90
N PRO A 176 3.86 -1.32 7.75
CA PRO A 176 3.90 -0.16 8.62
C PRO A 176 3.35 -0.52 10.00
N GLY A 177 4.02 -0.05 11.03
CA GLY A 177 3.54 -0.08 12.41
C GLY A 177 2.33 0.83 12.62
N PHE A 178 1.96 0.98 13.88
CA PHE A 178 0.89 1.87 14.24
C PHE A 178 1.32 3.32 14.00
N MET A 179 0.52 4.06 13.23
CA MET A 179 0.73 5.46 12.92
C MET A 179 -0.43 6.28 13.47
N ILE A 180 -0.14 7.44 14.05
CA ILE A 180 -1.18 8.43 14.33
C ILE A 180 -1.52 9.10 13.01
N THR A 181 -2.69 8.77 12.50
CA THR A 181 -3.29 9.36 11.30
C THR A 181 -4.74 9.67 11.61
N GLY A 182 -5.44 10.48 10.84
CA GLY A 182 -6.83 10.86 11.11
C GLY A 182 -7.80 9.70 11.42
N MET A 183 -7.43 8.45 11.14
CA MET A 183 -8.17 7.26 11.58
C MET A 183 -7.97 6.89 13.06
N THR A 184 -6.94 7.41 13.70
CA THR A 184 -6.56 7.06 15.08
C THR A 184 -6.81 8.19 16.07
N ASP A 185 -7.10 9.40 15.60
CA ASP A 185 -7.35 10.59 16.43
C ASP A 185 -8.59 10.45 17.34
N THR A 186 -9.42 9.43 17.07
CA THR A 186 -10.63 9.14 17.85
C THR A 186 -10.41 8.13 18.99
N LEU A 187 -9.22 7.55 19.12
CA LEU A 187 -8.93 6.57 20.16
C LEU A 187 -8.68 7.27 21.51
N PRO A 188 -9.18 6.70 22.62
CA PRO A 188 -8.87 7.21 23.95
C PRO A 188 -7.36 7.17 24.24
N GLU A 189 -6.83 8.22 24.90
CA GLU A 189 -5.41 8.36 25.24
C GLU A 189 -4.82 7.09 25.89
N ARG A 190 -5.53 6.52 26.86
CA ARG A 190 -5.13 5.28 27.53
C ARG A 190 -4.92 4.08 26.60
N VAL A 191 -5.67 4.04 25.48
CA VAL A 191 -5.54 2.98 24.47
C VAL A 191 -4.29 3.23 23.65
N ILE A 192 -4.05 4.48 23.27
CA ILE A 192 -2.87 4.93 22.54
C ILE A 192 -1.61 4.62 23.37
N GLU A 193 -1.59 4.97 24.65
CA GLU A 193 -0.48 4.68 25.56
C GLU A 193 -0.23 3.18 25.69
N ALA A 194 -1.27 2.37 25.92
CA ALA A 194 -1.14 0.92 26.04
C ALA A 194 -0.66 0.25 24.75
N MET A 195 -0.95 0.81 23.59
CA MET A 195 -0.43 0.33 22.30
C MET A 195 1.02 0.71 22.11
N ARG A 196 1.39 1.93 22.50
CA ARG A 196 2.77 2.41 22.43
C ARG A 196 3.70 1.59 23.32
N ASP A 197 3.27 1.32 24.56
CA ASP A 197 4.09 0.67 25.58
C ASP A 197 4.32 -0.83 25.30
N LYS A 198 3.54 -1.43 24.40
CA LYS A 198 3.78 -2.81 23.93
C LYS A 198 4.93 -2.94 22.95
N ALA A 199 5.28 -1.87 22.23
CA ALA A 199 6.37 -1.94 21.26
C ALA A 199 7.73 -1.87 21.96
N PRO A 200 8.74 -2.64 21.54
CA PRO A 200 10.10 -2.55 22.04
C PRO A 200 10.70 -1.15 21.99
N ILE A 201 10.41 -0.39 20.95
CA ILE A 201 10.66 1.05 20.90
C ILE A 201 9.33 1.73 21.21
N PRO A 202 9.14 2.35 22.42
CA PRO A 202 7.83 2.78 22.90
C PRO A 202 7.36 4.08 22.24
N ARG A 203 7.24 4.06 20.91
CA ARG A 203 6.69 5.13 20.09
C ARG A 203 6.00 4.60 18.84
N PHE A 204 5.10 5.38 18.30
CA PHE A 204 4.54 5.14 16.98
C PHE A 204 5.51 5.60 15.89
N VAL A 205 5.44 4.94 14.76
CA VAL A 205 6.14 5.39 13.55
C VAL A 205 5.35 6.52 12.87
N THR A 206 6.05 7.41 12.21
CA THR A 206 5.41 8.43 11.38
C THR A 206 5.21 7.91 9.95
N PRO A 207 4.20 8.42 9.21
CA PRO A 207 4.05 8.09 7.79
C PRO A 207 5.32 8.37 6.97
N GLN A 208 6.05 9.44 7.29
CA GLN A 208 7.32 9.82 6.64
C GLN A 208 8.42 8.78 6.89
N GLU A 209 8.55 8.27 8.12
CA GLU A 209 9.54 7.23 8.42
C GLU A 209 9.26 5.95 7.64
N VAL A 210 7.99 5.56 7.55
CA VAL A 210 7.57 4.39 6.78
C VAL A 210 7.78 4.61 5.29
N ALA A 211 7.41 5.78 4.76
CA ALA A 211 7.50 6.08 3.34
C ALA A 211 8.96 6.07 2.83
N ARG A 212 9.93 6.53 3.64
CA ARG A 212 11.35 6.46 3.29
C ARG A 212 11.85 5.05 2.99
N ALA A 213 11.21 4.03 3.53
CA ALA A 213 11.57 2.64 3.19
C ALA A 213 11.36 2.31 1.70
N ILE A 214 10.62 3.15 0.94
CA ILE A 214 10.42 2.94 -0.50
C ILE A 214 11.74 2.93 -1.26
N HIS A 215 12.72 3.74 -0.85
CA HIS A 215 14.04 3.81 -1.48
C HIS A 215 14.77 2.46 -1.44
N LEU A 216 14.63 1.71 -0.34
CA LEU A 216 15.19 0.36 -0.23
C LEU A 216 14.65 -0.57 -1.34
N PHE A 217 13.35 -0.48 -1.63
CA PHE A 217 12.73 -1.31 -2.67
C PHE A 217 13.07 -0.86 -4.09
N LEU A 218 13.37 0.43 -4.28
CA LEU A 218 13.80 0.96 -5.57
C LEU A 218 15.25 0.55 -5.90
N ASP A 219 16.14 0.62 -4.90
CA ASP A 219 17.58 0.51 -5.07
C ASP A 219 18.09 -0.95 -5.05
N GLN A 220 17.33 -1.91 -4.50
CA GLN A 220 17.79 -3.28 -4.32
C GLN A 220 17.22 -4.23 -5.38
N ASP A 221 18.03 -4.57 -6.38
CA ASP A 221 17.67 -5.49 -7.46
C ASP A 221 17.57 -6.96 -7.02
N CYS A 222 18.23 -7.33 -5.92
CA CYS A 222 18.26 -8.70 -5.42
C CYS A 222 17.25 -8.97 -4.29
N MET A 223 16.50 -7.95 -3.84
CA MET A 223 15.52 -8.11 -2.77
C MET A 223 14.13 -8.32 -3.37
N THR A 224 13.62 -9.54 -3.25
CA THR A 224 12.26 -9.90 -3.71
C THR A 224 11.61 -10.92 -2.79
N GLY A 225 10.28 -10.93 -2.70
CA GLY A 225 9.50 -11.82 -1.84
C GLY A 225 9.58 -11.51 -0.34
N GLN A 226 10.16 -10.36 0.04
CA GLN A 226 10.39 -9.99 1.43
C GLN A 226 9.22 -9.22 2.04
N VAL A 227 9.09 -9.32 3.35
CA VAL A 227 8.22 -8.48 4.18
C VAL A 227 9.12 -7.67 5.12
N ILE A 228 9.14 -6.36 4.92
CA ILE A 228 9.94 -5.45 5.74
C ILE A 228 9.00 -4.69 6.69
N SER A 229 9.24 -4.80 7.99
CA SER A 229 8.47 -4.09 9.01
C SER A 229 9.17 -2.81 9.44
N ILE A 230 8.44 -1.70 9.45
CA ILE A 230 8.82 -0.42 10.05
C ILE A 230 7.75 -0.13 11.11
N ASP A 231 7.90 -0.71 12.30
CA ASP A 231 6.80 -0.84 13.27
C ASP A 231 7.23 -0.69 14.74
N SER A 232 8.42 -0.14 14.99
CA SER A 232 8.99 -0.02 16.34
C SER A 232 9.15 -1.37 17.07
N GLY A 233 9.18 -2.49 16.32
CA GLY A 233 9.27 -3.86 16.86
C GLY A 233 7.92 -4.44 17.29
N ALA A 234 6.79 -3.82 17.01
CA ALA A 234 5.48 -4.27 17.47
C ALA A 234 5.10 -5.67 16.93
N SER A 235 5.66 -6.12 15.82
CA SER A 235 5.36 -7.43 15.23
C SER A 235 6.20 -8.59 15.78
N ILE A 236 7.15 -8.34 16.67
CA ILE A 236 7.98 -9.40 17.28
C ILE A 236 7.60 -9.72 18.73
N THR A 237 6.59 -9.04 19.28
CA THR A 237 6.11 -9.19 20.68
C THR A 237 4.76 -9.89 20.75
#